data_77f9114e39ba0a54bcf87a32205fe77d
#
_entry.id   77f9114e39ba0a54bcf87a32205fe77d
#
_cell.length_a   1.000
_cell.length_b   1.000
_cell.length_c   1.000
_cell.angle_alpha   90.00
_cell.angle_beta   90.00
_cell.angle_gamma   90.00
#
_symmetry.space_group_name_H-M   'P 1'
#
loop_
_entity.id
_entity.type
_entity.pdbx_description
1 polymer ?
#
loop_
_entity_poly.entity_id
_entity_poly.type
_entity_poly.pdbx_seq_one_letter_code
_entity_poly.pdbx_strand_id
1 'polypeptide(L)'
;NLNLTGQTKRTYETWQATWQTITRFRFPEIEAALVSAEQYIQKLNFIKGNQVTQQAENLIEETKAEVDKIYSALQKLLDSEKQNRAELDLLQERYASMRKDLLAHSFSFGEALETLEKRLAYLELDFAKFNTLTNEGDHLEAKEVLGRIENEMKEFGSIVEQVPQLLKEIETEYNEQVEDLKQGYARMVEEHYQFSKISIPEEIEKIE
;
A
#
# COMPACT_ATOMS: atom_id res chain seq x y z
N ASN A 1 20.84 4.33 19.84
CA ASN A 1 20.37 2.95 19.63
C ASN A 1 19.04 3.02 18.90
N LEU A 2 19.04 2.75 17.59
CA LEU A 2 17.82 2.52 16.84
C LEU A 2 17.29 1.14 17.28
N ASN A 3 16.13 1.12 17.95
CA ASN A 3 15.41 -0.14 18.20
C ASN A 3 14.74 -0.56 16.88
N LEU A 4 15.45 -1.36 16.09
CA LEU A 4 14.93 -1.89 14.82
C LEU A 4 14.48 -3.33 15.04
N THR A 5 13.34 -3.69 14.44
CA THR A 5 12.79 -5.05 14.48
C THR A 5 12.39 -5.52 13.07
N GLY A 6 11.94 -6.75 12.95
CA GLY A 6 11.35 -7.32 11.76
C GLY A 6 12.20 -7.20 10.50
N GLN A 7 11.59 -6.78 9.42
CA GLN A 7 12.20 -6.63 8.10
C GLN A 7 13.27 -5.52 8.09
N THR A 8 13.00 -4.42 8.77
CA THR A 8 13.95 -3.30 8.88
C THR A 8 15.24 -3.72 9.57
N LYS A 9 15.17 -4.50 10.65
CA LYS A 9 16.34 -5.03 11.34
C LYS A 9 17.19 -5.93 10.46
N ARG A 10 16.57 -6.89 9.75
CA ARG A 10 17.29 -7.79 8.83
C ARG A 10 18.04 -7.03 7.74
N THR A 11 17.38 -6.03 7.18
CA THR A 11 17.98 -5.17 6.14
C THR A 11 19.17 -4.38 6.70
N TYR A 12 19.02 -3.80 7.88
CA TYR A 12 20.10 -3.09 8.58
C TYR A 12 21.29 -4.01 8.90
N GLU A 13 21.04 -5.21 9.43
CA GLU A 13 22.09 -6.21 9.73
C GLU A 13 22.87 -6.60 8.47
N THR A 14 22.20 -6.71 7.31
CA THR A 14 22.86 -6.97 6.03
C THR A 14 23.81 -5.81 5.65
N TRP A 15 23.38 -4.57 5.79
CA TRP A 15 24.22 -3.41 5.52
C TRP A 15 25.39 -3.31 6.51
N GLN A 16 25.16 -3.63 7.77
CA GLN A 16 26.20 -3.67 8.79
C GLN A 16 27.28 -4.74 8.48
N ALA A 17 26.87 -5.93 8.04
CA ALA A 17 27.78 -6.98 7.60
C ALA A 17 28.62 -6.54 6.38
N THR A 18 27.98 -5.91 5.39
CA THR A 18 28.68 -5.36 4.23
C THR A 18 29.68 -4.29 4.64
N TRP A 19 29.30 -3.36 5.51
CA TRP A 19 30.20 -2.34 6.04
C TRP A 19 31.39 -2.93 6.78
N GLN A 20 31.18 -3.97 7.60
CA GLN A 20 32.24 -4.69 8.27
C GLN A 20 33.21 -5.35 7.27
N THR A 21 32.70 -5.90 6.20
CA THR A 21 33.52 -6.49 5.11
C THR A 21 34.37 -5.40 4.43
N ILE A 22 33.78 -4.27 4.11
CA ILE A 22 34.51 -3.13 3.51
C ILE A 22 35.65 -2.68 4.45
N THR A 23 35.34 -2.45 5.73
CA THR A 23 36.34 -1.91 6.66
C THR A 23 37.43 -2.90 7.03
N ARG A 24 37.14 -4.21 7.07
CA ARG A 24 38.10 -5.24 7.48
C ARG A 24 38.96 -5.75 6.32
N PHE A 25 38.44 -5.74 5.11
CA PHE A 25 39.10 -6.39 3.97
C PHE A 25 39.38 -5.41 2.83
N ARG A 26 38.39 -4.63 2.39
CA ARG A 26 38.55 -3.76 1.21
C ARG A 26 39.52 -2.61 1.47
N PHE A 27 39.41 -1.91 2.59
CA PHE A 27 40.33 -0.82 2.90
C PHE A 27 41.79 -1.28 3.04
N PRO A 28 42.10 -2.35 3.82
CA PRO A 28 43.46 -2.88 3.85
C PRO A 28 43.99 -3.39 2.51
N GLU A 29 43.12 -3.96 1.65
CA GLU A 29 43.49 -4.42 0.32
C GLU A 29 43.86 -3.24 -0.58
N ILE A 30 43.09 -2.15 -0.55
CA ILE A 30 43.40 -0.89 -1.27
C ILE A 30 44.72 -0.32 -0.76
N GLU A 31 44.91 -0.24 0.56
CA GLU A 31 46.15 0.27 1.15
C GLU A 31 47.34 -0.56 0.73
N ALA A 32 47.27 -1.90 0.76
CA ALA A 32 48.33 -2.79 0.33
C ALA A 32 48.64 -2.64 -1.16
N ALA A 33 47.64 -2.43 -2.00
CA ALA A 33 47.82 -2.19 -3.42
C ALA A 33 48.55 -0.86 -3.67
N LEU A 34 48.17 0.21 -2.97
CA LEU A 34 48.84 1.52 -3.07
C LEU A 34 50.29 1.45 -2.63
N VAL A 35 50.58 0.83 -1.48
CA VAL A 35 51.97 0.61 -1.00
C VAL A 35 52.78 -0.22 -2.02
N SER A 36 52.19 -1.24 -2.61
CA SER A 36 52.86 -2.05 -3.64
C SER A 36 53.15 -1.25 -4.90
N ALA A 37 52.22 -0.41 -5.33
CA ALA A 37 52.41 0.49 -6.48
C ALA A 37 53.58 1.44 -6.23
N GLU A 38 53.67 2.06 -5.05
CA GLU A 38 54.78 2.94 -4.65
C GLU A 38 56.10 2.19 -4.69
N GLN A 39 56.20 0.98 -4.14
CA GLN A 39 57.40 0.17 -4.15
C GLN A 39 57.86 -0.19 -5.59
N TYR A 40 56.94 -0.51 -6.50
CA TYR A 40 57.31 -0.75 -7.91
C TYR A 40 57.85 0.49 -8.62
N ILE A 41 57.26 1.65 -8.33
CA ILE A 41 57.72 2.93 -8.88
C ILE A 41 59.14 3.25 -8.38
N GLN A 42 59.39 3.08 -7.07
CA GLN A 42 60.72 3.32 -6.48
C GLN A 42 61.80 2.38 -7.09
N LYS A 43 61.42 1.15 -7.47
CA LYS A 43 62.29 0.20 -8.17
C LYS A 43 62.34 0.41 -9.67
N LEU A 44 61.85 1.53 -10.20
CA LEU A 44 61.75 1.89 -11.62
C LEU A 44 60.99 0.86 -12.47
N ASN A 45 60.15 0.05 -11.87
CA ASN A 45 59.30 -0.89 -12.57
C ASN A 45 57.91 -0.28 -12.87
N PHE A 46 57.92 0.69 -13.79
CA PHE A 46 56.75 1.48 -14.12
C PHE A 46 55.57 0.67 -14.69
N ILE A 47 55.87 -0.45 -15.41
CA ILE A 47 54.82 -1.31 -15.98
C ILE A 47 54.02 -1.97 -14.88
N LYS A 48 54.68 -2.60 -13.92
CA LYS A 48 54.03 -3.22 -12.78
C LYS A 48 53.40 -2.18 -11.85
N GLY A 49 54.07 -1.06 -11.62
CA GLY A 49 53.52 0.05 -10.84
C GLY A 49 52.18 0.51 -11.39
N ASN A 50 52.12 0.80 -12.70
CA ASN A 50 50.89 1.24 -13.37
C ASN A 50 49.75 0.16 -13.30
N GLN A 51 50.10 -1.12 -13.48
CA GLN A 51 49.14 -2.23 -13.38
C GLN A 51 48.51 -2.34 -12.00
N VAL A 52 49.31 -2.22 -10.93
CA VAL A 52 48.82 -2.28 -9.54
C VAL A 52 48.01 -1.02 -9.18
N THR A 53 48.40 0.15 -9.69
CA THR A 53 47.63 1.37 -9.54
C THR A 53 46.26 1.25 -10.16
N GLN A 54 46.19 0.73 -11.39
CA GLN A 54 44.90 0.51 -12.04
C GLN A 54 44.00 -0.49 -11.28
N GLN A 55 44.61 -1.52 -10.69
CA GLN A 55 43.86 -2.46 -9.82
C GLN A 55 43.33 -1.77 -8.57
N ALA A 56 44.14 -0.91 -7.94
CA ALA A 56 43.71 -0.13 -6.76
C ALA A 56 42.58 0.85 -7.13
N GLU A 57 42.66 1.51 -8.26
CA GLU A 57 41.61 2.41 -8.76
C GLU A 57 40.30 1.68 -8.96
N ASN A 58 40.31 0.54 -9.64
CA ASN A 58 39.10 -0.28 -9.82
C ASN A 58 38.49 -0.72 -8.47
N LEU A 59 39.35 -1.16 -7.53
CA LEU A 59 38.90 -1.59 -6.20
C LEU A 59 38.31 -0.42 -5.39
N ILE A 60 38.84 0.77 -5.53
CA ILE A 60 38.31 2.01 -4.93
C ILE A 60 36.94 2.32 -5.50
N GLU A 61 36.76 2.26 -6.81
CA GLU A 61 35.48 2.55 -7.48
C GLU A 61 34.40 1.56 -7.06
N GLU A 62 34.73 0.27 -7.04
CA GLU A 62 33.81 -0.78 -6.56
C GLU A 62 33.41 -0.56 -5.10
N THR A 63 34.39 -0.31 -4.24
CA THR A 63 34.16 -0.08 -2.81
C THR A 63 33.32 1.19 -2.57
N LYS A 64 33.59 2.26 -3.31
CA LYS A 64 32.80 3.49 -3.28
C LYS A 64 31.35 3.22 -3.66
N ALA A 65 31.12 2.48 -4.73
CA ALA A 65 29.76 2.13 -5.15
C ALA A 65 28.99 1.32 -4.09
N GLU A 66 29.67 0.41 -3.38
CA GLU A 66 29.07 -0.34 -2.26
C GLU A 66 28.73 0.59 -1.06
N VAL A 67 29.63 1.50 -0.71
CA VAL A 67 29.40 2.50 0.35
C VAL A 67 28.24 3.43 0.00
N ASP A 68 28.19 3.91 -1.23
CA ASP A 68 27.12 4.80 -1.71
C ASP A 68 25.75 4.10 -1.69
N LYS A 69 25.69 2.81 -1.98
CA LYS A 69 24.47 2.00 -1.85
C LYS A 69 23.99 1.94 -0.40
N ILE A 70 24.89 1.64 0.56
CA ILE A 70 24.55 1.58 1.99
C ILE A 70 24.06 2.95 2.47
N TYR A 71 24.79 4.03 2.13
CA TYR A 71 24.44 5.39 2.50
C TYR A 71 23.05 5.80 1.98
N SER A 72 22.82 5.58 0.69
CA SER A 72 21.52 5.89 0.06
C SER A 72 20.37 5.09 0.67
N ALA A 73 20.62 3.84 1.03
CA ALA A 73 19.62 2.99 1.65
C ALA A 73 19.27 3.44 3.08
N LEU A 74 20.28 3.82 3.88
CA LEU A 74 20.07 4.40 5.22
C LEU A 74 19.33 5.73 5.16
N GLN A 75 19.66 6.58 4.20
CA GLN A 75 19.00 7.86 4.02
C GLN A 75 17.53 7.69 3.64
N LYS A 76 17.22 6.77 2.72
CA LYS A 76 15.85 6.40 2.36
C LYS A 76 15.05 5.87 3.54
N LEU A 77 15.67 5.10 4.44
CA LEU A 77 15.01 4.59 5.63
C LEU A 77 14.62 5.73 6.58
N LEU A 78 15.53 6.69 6.82
CA LEU A 78 15.27 7.85 7.67
C LEU A 78 14.21 8.79 7.09
N ASP A 79 14.27 9.03 5.77
CA ASP A 79 13.28 9.87 5.08
C ASP A 79 11.91 9.19 5.04
N SER A 80 11.89 7.86 4.89
CA SER A 80 10.66 7.07 4.88
C SER A 80 9.90 7.16 6.22
N GLU A 81 10.58 7.19 7.35
CA GLU A 81 9.91 7.33 8.65
C GLU A 81 9.11 8.64 8.75
N LYS A 82 9.74 9.75 8.36
CA LYS A 82 9.09 11.07 8.39
C LYS A 82 7.92 11.16 7.41
N GLN A 83 8.12 10.65 6.20
CA GLN A 83 7.09 10.64 5.17
C GLN A 83 5.91 9.76 5.58
N ASN A 84 6.17 8.56 6.10
CA ASN A 84 5.12 7.65 6.55
C ASN A 84 4.25 8.26 7.66
N ARG A 85 4.83 9.04 8.58
CA ARG A 85 4.06 9.73 9.63
C ARG A 85 3.16 10.82 9.06
N ALA A 86 3.70 11.68 8.17
CA ALA A 86 2.91 12.75 7.56
C ALA A 86 1.78 12.19 6.69
N GLU A 87 2.03 11.10 5.98
CA GLU A 87 1.04 10.41 5.16
C GLU A 87 -0.04 9.73 6.01
N LEU A 88 0.35 9.12 7.13
CA LEU A 88 -0.58 8.56 8.11
C LEU A 88 -1.56 9.61 8.62
N ASP A 89 -1.07 10.78 9.02
CA ASP A 89 -1.90 11.86 9.55
C ASP A 89 -2.96 12.28 8.52
N LEU A 90 -2.57 12.43 7.24
CA LEU A 90 -3.50 12.74 6.15
C LEU A 90 -4.53 11.62 5.91
N LEU A 91 -4.10 10.36 5.97
CA LEU A 91 -5.01 9.22 5.81
C LEU A 91 -5.99 9.11 6.98
N GLN A 92 -5.56 9.41 8.21
CA GLN A 92 -6.44 9.43 9.39
C GLN A 92 -7.50 10.54 9.31
N GLU A 93 -7.13 11.74 8.85
CA GLU A 93 -8.09 12.83 8.63
C GLU A 93 -9.12 12.44 7.55
N ARG A 94 -8.64 11.85 6.45
CA ARG A 94 -9.52 11.38 5.38
C ARG A 94 -10.44 10.25 5.85
N TYR A 95 -9.93 9.29 6.62
CA TYR A 95 -10.72 8.23 7.24
C TYR A 95 -11.84 8.81 8.13
N ALA A 96 -11.50 9.78 8.99
CA ALA A 96 -12.49 10.41 9.86
C ALA A 96 -13.61 11.11 9.07
N SER A 97 -13.27 11.78 7.96
CA SER A 97 -14.25 12.38 7.05
C SER A 97 -15.14 11.31 6.41
N MET A 98 -14.55 10.25 5.85
CA MET A 98 -15.28 9.16 5.19
C MET A 98 -16.26 8.46 6.15
N ARG A 99 -15.81 8.21 7.40
CA ARG A 99 -16.66 7.64 8.44
C ARG A 99 -17.83 8.56 8.78
N LYS A 100 -17.56 9.85 8.92
CA LYS A 100 -18.61 10.84 9.20
C LYS A 100 -19.63 10.91 8.06
N ASP A 101 -19.18 10.92 6.82
CA ASP A 101 -20.02 10.98 5.64
C ASP A 101 -20.88 9.72 5.48
N LEU A 102 -20.32 8.53 5.74
CA LEU A 102 -21.06 7.28 5.75
C LEU A 102 -22.19 7.30 6.81
N LEU A 103 -21.89 7.75 8.02
CA LEU A 103 -22.87 7.83 9.10
C LEU A 103 -23.96 8.87 8.85
N ALA A 104 -23.58 10.03 8.28
CA ALA A 104 -24.52 11.12 7.94
C ALA A 104 -25.54 10.70 6.86
N HIS A 105 -25.15 9.82 5.94
CA HIS A 105 -25.95 9.35 4.82
C HIS A 105 -26.29 7.87 4.90
N SER A 106 -26.28 7.28 6.09
CA SER A 106 -26.43 5.83 6.31
C SER A 106 -27.68 5.23 5.64
N PHE A 107 -28.79 5.98 5.62
CA PHE A 107 -30.03 5.56 4.96
C PHE A 107 -29.90 5.35 3.43
N SER A 108 -28.93 5.99 2.80
CA SER A 108 -28.71 5.90 1.35
C SER A 108 -27.99 4.61 0.91
N PHE A 109 -27.49 3.83 1.87
CA PHE A 109 -26.71 2.63 1.59
C PHE A 109 -27.50 1.32 1.78
N GLY A 110 -28.72 1.38 2.35
CA GLY A 110 -29.55 0.21 2.54
C GLY A 110 -28.80 -0.94 3.24
N GLU A 111 -28.92 -2.15 2.72
CA GLU A 111 -28.25 -3.35 3.27
C GLU A 111 -26.72 -3.32 3.11
N ALA A 112 -26.19 -2.49 2.20
CA ALA A 112 -24.74 -2.36 2.01
C ALA A 112 -24.04 -1.67 3.20
N LEU A 113 -24.79 -0.94 4.05
CA LEU A 113 -24.23 -0.18 5.18
C LEU A 113 -23.41 -1.06 6.12
N GLU A 114 -23.92 -2.21 6.53
CA GLU A 114 -23.21 -3.12 7.44
C GLU A 114 -21.88 -3.58 6.87
N THR A 115 -21.83 -3.85 5.57
CA THR A 115 -20.59 -4.25 4.89
C THR A 115 -19.58 -3.11 4.83
N LEU A 116 -20.06 -1.89 4.59
CA LEU A 116 -19.22 -0.69 4.58
C LEU A 116 -18.66 -0.38 5.97
N GLU A 117 -19.45 -0.50 7.02
CA GLU A 117 -19.00 -0.34 8.40
C GLU A 117 -17.93 -1.38 8.79
N LYS A 118 -18.09 -2.63 8.37
CA LYS A 118 -17.08 -3.67 8.56
C LYS A 118 -15.77 -3.33 7.85
N ARG A 119 -15.81 -2.80 6.63
CA ARG A 119 -14.59 -2.36 5.92
C ARG A 119 -13.89 -1.21 6.66
N LEU A 120 -14.64 -0.25 7.20
CA LEU A 120 -14.05 0.80 8.04
C LEU A 120 -13.39 0.25 9.31
N ALA A 121 -14.00 -0.75 9.95
CA ALA A 121 -13.41 -1.40 11.11
C ALA A 121 -12.09 -2.12 10.78
N TYR A 122 -11.98 -2.75 9.61
CA TYR A 122 -10.71 -3.33 9.15
C TYR A 122 -9.62 -2.28 8.92
N LEU A 123 -9.97 -1.12 8.38
CA LEU A 123 -9.03 0.00 8.26
C LEU A 123 -8.51 0.47 9.62
N GLU A 124 -9.35 0.52 10.67
CA GLU A 124 -8.90 0.83 12.04
C GLU A 124 -7.86 -0.17 12.56
N LEU A 125 -8.01 -1.47 12.24
CA LEU A 125 -7.03 -2.49 12.59
C LEU A 125 -5.69 -2.27 11.85
N ASP A 126 -5.74 -1.89 10.58
CA ASP A 126 -4.52 -1.59 9.81
C ASP A 126 -3.82 -0.33 10.34
N PHE A 127 -4.55 0.72 10.72
CA PHE A 127 -3.98 1.88 11.42
C PHE A 127 -3.29 1.50 12.74
N ALA A 128 -3.93 0.62 13.54
CA ALA A 128 -3.34 0.12 14.78
C ALA A 128 -2.08 -0.71 14.51
N LYS A 129 -2.09 -1.56 13.47
CA LYS A 129 -0.93 -2.34 13.03
C LYS A 129 0.22 -1.44 12.60
N PHE A 130 -0.05 -0.39 11.81
CA PHE A 130 0.97 0.58 11.41
C PHE A 130 1.65 1.22 12.63
N ASN A 131 0.86 1.67 13.61
CA ASN A 131 1.40 2.28 14.83
C ASN A 131 2.26 1.28 15.63
N THR A 132 1.84 0.03 15.73
CA THR A 132 2.61 -1.03 16.41
C THR A 132 3.95 -1.23 15.72
N LEU A 133 3.96 -1.44 14.40
CA LEU A 133 5.18 -1.66 13.61
C LEU A 133 6.14 -0.46 13.70
N THR A 134 5.61 0.77 13.64
CA THR A 134 6.41 1.99 13.77
C THR A 134 7.04 2.10 15.15
N ASN A 135 6.30 1.80 16.22
CA ASN A 135 6.80 1.81 17.59
C ASN A 135 7.84 0.72 17.84
N GLU A 136 7.69 -0.43 17.19
CA GLU A 136 8.65 -1.53 17.22
C GLU A 136 9.88 -1.29 16.34
N GLY A 137 9.85 -0.27 15.49
CA GLY A 137 10.96 0.09 14.59
C GLY A 137 10.99 -0.75 13.31
N ASP A 138 9.88 -1.38 12.90
CA ASP A 138 9.77 -2.02 11.59
C ASP A 138 9.16 -1.08 10.55
N HIS A 139 9.93 -0.06 10.18
CA HIS A 139 9.50 1.00 9.27
C HIS A 139 9.23 0.53 7.83
N LEU A 140 9.86 -0.58 7.40
CA LEU A 140 9.62 -1.12 6.06
C LEU A 140 8.26 -1.81 5.99
N GLU A 141 7.94 -2.67 6.95
CA GLU A 141 6.62 -3.30 7.00
C GLU A 141 5.52 -2.26 7.28
N ALA A 142 5.79 -1.26 8.13
CA ALA A 142 4.87 -0.15 8.35
C ALA A 142 4.51 0.57 7.04
N LYS A 143 5.49 0.81 6.17
CA LYS A 143 5.24 1.42 4.85
C LYS A 143 4.34 0.56 3.96
N GLU A 144 4.51 -0.75 3.98
CA GLU A 144 3.64 -1.66 3.23
C GLU A 144 2.19 -1.62 3.74
N VAL A 145 2.02 -1.56 5.08
CA VAL A 145 0.70 -1.39 5.69
C VAL A 145 0.06 -0.06 5.28
N LEU A 146 0.84 1.03 5.25
CA LEU A 146 0.36 2.35 4.83
C LEU A 146 -0.15 2.35 3.38
N GLY A 147 0.60 1.73 2.47
CA GLY A 147 0.17 1.57 1.08
C GLY A 147 -1.12 0.74 0.92
N ARG A 148 -1.34 -0.26 1.79
CA ARG A 148 -2.62 -0.99 1.81
C ARG A 148 -3.77 -0.11 2.30
N ILE A 149 -3.56 0.66 3.38
CA ILE A 149 -4.57 1.60 3.88
C ILE A 149 -4.97 2.58 2.78
N GLU A 150 -4.01 3.15 2.07
CA GLU A 150 -4.27 4.10 0.97
C GLU A 150 -5.13 3.47 -0.13
N ASN A 151 -4.78 2.27 -0.58
CA ASN A 151 -5.52 1.55 -1.60
C ASN A 151 -6.95 1.20 -1.14
N GLU A 152 -7.10 0.65 0.07
CA GLU A 152 -8.41 0.32 0.64
C GLU A 152 -9.30 1.56 0.79
N MET A 153 -8.74 2.68 1.24
CA MET A 153 -9.48 3.94 1.34
C MET A 153 -9.91 4.49 -0.02
N LYS A 154 -9.10 4.31 -1.05
CA LYS A 154 -9.46 4.71 -2.42
C LYS A 154 -10.60 3.86 -2.97
N GLU A 155 -10.52 2.54 -2.79
CA GLU A 155 -11.59 1.62 -3.19
C GLU A 155 -12.88 1.88 -2.39
N PHE A 156 -12.76 2.05 -1.08
CA PHE A 156 -13.89 2.38 -0.23
C PHE A 156 -14.59 3.68 -0.67
N GLY A 157 -13.83 4.73 -0.95
CA GLY A 157 -14.38 5.99 -1.45
C GLY A 157 -15.18 5.83 -2.74
N SER A 158 -14.65 5.02 -3.68
CA SER A 158 -15.35 4.72 -4.94
C SER A 158 -16.67 3.96 -4.71
N ILE A 159 -16.68 3.01 -3.77
CA ILE A 159 -17.89 2.24 -3.44
C ILE A 159 -18.93 3.14 -2.77
N VAL A 160 -18.54 3.96 -1.80
CA VAL A 160 -19.43 4.90 -1.11
C VAL A 160 -20.09 5.89 -2.09
N GLU A 161 -19.37 6.30 -3.13
CA GLU A 161 -19.91 7.17 -4.17
C GLU A 161 -20.91 6.45 -5.10
N GLN A 162 -20.65 5.20 -5.45
CA GLN A 162 -21.43 4.44 -6.44
C GLN A 162 -22.67 3.78 -5.85
N VAL A 163 -22.60 3.23 -4.63
CA VAL A 163 -23.68 2.43 -4.05
C VAL A 163 -25.03 3.17 -3.98
N PRO A 164 -25.13 4.42 -3.51
CA PRO A 164 -26.39 5.13 -3.45
C PRO A 164 -27.02 5.35 -4.84
N GLN A 165 -26.18 5.56 -5.86
CA GLN A 165 -26.64 5.74 -7.24
C GLN A 165 -27.21 4.45 -7.80
N LEU A 166 -26.49 3.34 -7.63
CA LEU A 166 -26.93 2.01 -8.07
C LEU A 166 -28.23 1.58 -7.37
N LEU A 167 -28.34 1.82 -6.07
CA LEU A 167 -29.57 1.50 -5.34
C LEU A 167 -30.76 2.30 -5.87
N LYS A 168 -30.58 3.59 -6.16
CA LYS A 168 -31.60 4.44 -6.74
C LYS A 168 -32.00 4.00 -8.16
N GLU A 169 -31.02 3.60 -8.97
CA GLU A 169 -31.30 3.07 -10.31
C GLU A 169 -32.11 1.77 -10.24
N ILE A 170 -31.73 0.84 -9.37
CA ILE A 170 -32.44 -0.41 -9.11
C ILE A 170 -33.89 -0.13 -8.66
N GLU A 171 -34.06 0.77 -7.68
CA GLU A 171 -35.39 1.12 -7.16
C GLU A 171 -36.26 1.74 -8.26
N THR A 172 -35.71 2.61 -9.11
CA THR A 172 -36.42 3.24 -10.22
C THR A 172 -36.85 2.21 -11.26
N GLU A 173 -35.90 1.38 -11.72
CA GLU A 173 -36.16 0.34 -12.72
C GLU A 173 -37.18 -0.69 -12.19
N TYR A 174 -37.03 -1.06 -10.93
CA TYR A 174 -37.95 -1.98 -10.26
C TYR A 174 -39.38 -1.43 -10.22
N ASN A 175 -39.56 -0.18 -9.79
CA ASN A 175 -40.87 0.46 -9.74
C ASN A 175 -41.52 0.59 -11.13
N GLU A 176 -40.74 0.92 -12.16
CA GLU A 176 -41.21 0.96 -13.54
C GLU A 176 -41.69 -0.42 -14.02
N GLN A 177 -40.94 -1.49 -13.72
CA GLN A 177 -41.34 -2.86 -14.11
C GLN A 177 -42.59 -3.32 -13.37
N VAL A 178 -42.73 -3.00 -12.09
CA VAL A 178 -43.94 -3.34 -11.31
C VAL A 178 -45.14 -2.60 -11.85
N GLU A 179 -45.02 -1.33 -12.21
CA GLU A 179 -46.10 -0.55 -12.80
C GLU A 179 -46.53 -1.06 -14.19
N ASP A 180 -45.55 -1.44 -15.01
CA ASP A 180 -45.82 -2.06 -16.30
C ASP A 180 -46.58 -3.40 -16.16
N LEU A 181 -46.20 -4.21 -15.17
CA LEU A 181 -46.93 -5.45 -14.86
C LEU A 181 -48.35 -5.18 -14.40
N LYS A 182 -48.61 -4.21 -13.53
CA LYS A 182 -49.92 -3.79 -13.05
C LYS A 182 -50.79 -3.34 -14.22
N GLN A 183 -50.26 -2.50 -15.09
CA GLN A 183 -51.00 -2.00 -16.29
C GLN A 183 -51.26 -3.10 -17.30
N GLY A 184 -50.30 -4.00 -17.53
CA GLY A 184 -50.45 -5.16 -18.39
C GLY A 184 -51.53 -6.09 -17.89
N TYR A 185 -51.54 -6.39 -16.60
CA TYR A 185 -52.58 -7.18 -15.97
C TYR A 185 -53.97 -6.55 -16.08
N ALA A 186 -54.09 -5.24 -15.80
CA ALA A 186 -55.37 -4.53 -15.93
C ALA A 186 -55.93 -4.62 -17.36
N ARG A 187 -55.11 -4.41 -18.39
CA ARG A 187 -55.51 -4.55 -19.81
C ARG A 187 -55.99 -5.96 -20.14
N MET A 188 -55.29 -7.00 -19.66
CA MET A 188 -55.68 -8.38 -19.90
C MET A 188 -57.03 -8.73 -19.22
N VAL A 189 -57.28 -8.20 -18.02
CA VAL A 189 -58.58 -8.37 -17.34
C VAL A 189 -59.69 -7.67 -18.10
N GLU A 190 -59.47 -6.46 -18.63
CA GLU A 190 -60.44 -5.76 -19.48
C GLU A 190 -60.77 -6.56 -20.77
N GLU A 191 -59.75 -7.22 -21.34
CA GLU A 191 -59.91 -8.10 -22.51
C GLU A 191 -60.49 -9.49 -22.17
N HIS A 192 -60.94 -9.71 -20.93
CA HIS A 192 -61.54 -10.94 -20.43
C HIS A 192 -60.62 -12.17 -20.36
N TYR A 193 -59.30 -11.99 -20.26
CA TYR A 193 -58.38 -13.07 -20.00
C TYR A 193 -58.57 -13.56 -18.54
N GLN A 194 -58.56 -14.88 -18.34
CA GLN A 194 -58.68 -15.51 -17.02
C GLN A 194 -57.33 -16.17 -16.62
N PHE A 195 -56.79 -15.76 -15.49
CA PHE A 195 -55.56 -16.34 -14.90
C PHE A 195 -56.00 -17.39 -13.88
N SER A 196 -55.99 -18.68 -14.25
CA SER A 196 -56.47 -19.77 -13.39
C SER A 196 -55.39 -20.40 -12.51
N LYS A 197 -54.13 -20.13 -12.71
CA LYS A 197 -53.00 -20.77 -12.01
C LYS A 197 -52.18 -19.86 -11.13
N ILE A 198 -52.19 -18.56 -11.38
CA ILE A 198 -51.38 -17.58 -10.68
C ILE A 198 -52.23 -16.34 -10.39
N SER A 199 -52.27 -15.88 -9.15
CA SER A 199 -52.85 -14.59 -8.78
C SER A 199 -51.77 -13.52 -8.95
N ILE A 200 -51.75 -12.87 -10.12
CA ILE A 200 -50.74 -11.83 -10.38
C ILE A 200 -50.74 -10.70 -9.34
N PRO A 201 -51.92 -10.20 -8.88
CA PRO A 201 -51.91 -9.19 -7.81
C PRO A 201 -51.26 -9.68 -6.49
N GLU A 202 -51.52 -10.93 -6.07
CA GLU A 202 -50.89 -11.47 -4.85
C GLU A 202 -49.39 -11.71 -5.01
N GLU A 203 -48.92 -12.03 -6.21
CA GLU A 203 -47.46 -12.13 -6.47
C GLU A 203 -46.79 -10.75 -6.49
N ILE A 204 -47.42 -9.73 -7.01
CA ILE A 204 -46.95 -8.36 -6.97
C ILE A 204 -46.88 -7.88 -5.52
N GLU A 205 -47.92 -8.10 -4.71
CA GLU A 205 -47.95 -7.69 -3.30
C GLU A 205 -46.86 -8.37 -2.43
N LYS A 206 -46.43 -9.59 -2.81
CA LYS A 206 -45.31 -10.28 -2.12
C LYS A 206 -43.96 -9.70 -2.47
N ILE A 207 -43.85 -9.03 -3.57
CA ILE A 207 -42.59 -8.47 -4.08
C ILE A 207 -42.42 -7.01 -3.61
N GLU A 208 -43.52 -6.27 -3.45
CA GLU A 208 -43.51 -4.91 -2.86
C GLU A 208 -43.23 -4.96 -1.33
#